data_2dcbae69cd171381c1527a594fdcc7af
#
_entry.id   2dcbae69cd171381c1527a594fdcc7af
#
_cell.length_a   1.000
_cell.length_b   1.000
_cell.length_c   1.000
_cell.angle_alpha   90.00
_cell.angle_beta   90.00
_cell.angle_gamma   90.00
#
_symmetry.space_group_name_H-M   'P 1'
#
loop_
_entity.id
_entity.type
_entity.pdbx_description
1 polymer ?
#
loop_
_entity_poly.entity_id
_entity_poly.type
_entity_poly.pdbx_seq_one_letter_code
_entity_poly.pdbx_strand_id
1 'polypeptide(L)'
;TGTHFTNSTGLPNEDHYTTARDMSLLAIALIHDHPEIYKWHSIKEFTFNDIKQNNRNQMLWRDSSVDGIKTGHTDSAGYCLVASALREDMRLISVVMGTDGTKARIRATQSLFNYSFRFYETHKLYGAREAIASSKIWKGDKENFELGITDDLFVTISRGKYKQLDAVIEISPIIIAPVNDSEERGSLKVMLEGEELAARPLISLEQVGEGSLLSRLKDEIKLLFE
;
A
#
# COMPACT_ATOMS: atom_id res chain seq x y z
N THR A 1 16.00 2.56 11.54
CA THR A 1 15.23 1.48 12.18
C THR A 1 15.70 1.27 13.59
N GLY A 2 14.76 1.07 14.55
CA GLY A 2 15.05 0.80 15.96
C GLY A 2 14.87 -0.68 16.29
N THR A 3 15.29 -1.58 15.40
CA THR A 3 15.09 -3.03 15.56
C THR A 3 16.38 -3.79 15.40
N HIS A 4 16.63 -4.72 16.32
CA HIS A 4 17.69 -5.71 16.23
C HIS A 4 17.17 -7.07 16.71
N PHE A 5 17.08 -8.04 15.81
CA PHE A 5 16.70 -9.40 16.11
C PHE A 5 17.92 -10.31 16.19
N THR A 6 18.12 -10.96 17.32
CA THR A 6 19.25 -11.89 17.56
C THR A 6 18.88 -13.33 17.24
N ASN A 7 17.58 -13.63 17.10
CA ASN A 7 17.07 -14.96 16.78
C ASN A 7 15.70 -14.86 16.08
N SER A 8 15.31 -15.93 15.41
CA SER A 8 14.03 -16.03 14.69
C SER A 8 12.86 -16.50 15.57
N THR A 9 13.13 -16.93 16.79
CA THR A 9 12.13 -17.53 17.69
C THR A 9 11.44 -16.52 18.58
N GLY A 10 12.05 -15.34 18.78
CA GLY A 10 11.59 -14.32 19.72
C GLY A 10 11.90 -14.67 21.19
N LEU A 11 12.83 -15.59 21.44
CA LEU A 11 13.30 -15.85 22.81
C LEU A 11 14.09 -14.64 23.33
N PRO A 12 13.99 -14.36 24.63
CA PRO A 12 14.64 -13.20 25.23
C PRO A 12 16.15 -13.19 25.01
N ASN A 13 16.66 -12.01 24.68
CA ASN A 13 18.08 -11.68 24.64
C ASN A 13 18.17 -10.16 24.88
N GLU A 14 19.23 -9.70 25.57
CA GLU A 14 19.40 -8.28 25.92
C GLU A 14 19.47 -7.37 24.67
N ASP A 15 20.03 -7.89 23.57
CA ASP A 15 20.15 -7.19 22.31
C ASP A 15 18.95 -7.40 21.37
N HIS A 16 17.90 -8.11 21.82
CA HIS A 16 16.71 -8.40 21.02
C HIS A 16 15.61 -7.38 21.27
N TYR A 17 15.51 -6.35 20.43
CA TYR A 17 14.54 -5.27 20.58
C TYR A 17 13.91 -4.86 19.26
N THR A 18 12.77 -4.20 19.34
CA THR A 18 12.03 -3.65 18.19
C THR A 18 11.18 -2.46 18.61
N THR A 19 10.59 -1.78 17.62
CA THR A 19 9.62 -0.69 17.82
C THR A 19 8.27 -1.06 17.23
N ALA A 20 7.20 -0.38 17.68
CA ALA A 20 5.86 -0.56 17.10
C ALA A 20 5.85 -0.20 15.60
N ARG A 21 6.58 0.85 15.20
CA ARG A 21 6.73 1.25 13.80
C ARG A 21 7.39 0.15 12.97
N ASP A 22 8.51 -0.40 13.41
CA ASP A 22 9.22 -1.41 12.65
C ASP A 22 8.40 -2.70 12.52
N MET A 23 7.66 -3.07 13.60
CA MET A 23 6.73 -4.20 13.54
C MET A 23 5.57 -3.96 12.56
N SER A 24 5.11 -2.72 12.41
CA SER A 24 4.09 -2.41 11.40
C SER A 24 4.65 -2.54 9.97
N LEU A 25 5.88 -2.11 9.72
CA LEU A 25 6.55 -2.28 8.42
C LEU A 25 6.75 -3.77 8.08
N LEU A 26 7.17 -4.58 9.06
CA LEU A 26 7.29 -6.03 8.88
C LEU A 26 5.93 -6.67 8.57
N ALA A 27 4.87 -6.23 9.24
CA ALA A 27 3.51 -6.71 8.98
C ALA A 27 3.01 -6.33 7.59
N ILE A 28 3.32 -5.12 7.10
CA ILE A 28 3.00 -4.69 5.73
C ILE A 28 3.70 -5.60 4.72
N ALA A 29 5.02 -5.81 4.88
CA ALA A 29 5.80 -6.68 4.00
C ALA A 29 5.27 -8.12 4.01
N LEU A 30 4.93 -8.69 5.18
CA LEU A 30 4.35 -10.02 5.27
C LEU A 30 3.02 -10.14 4.49
N ILE A 31 2.15 -9.14 4.59
CA ILE A 31 0.85 -9.14 3.90
C ILE A 31 1.04 -8.99 2.39
N HIS A 32 1.94 -8.11 1.97
CA HIS A 32 2.14 -7.77 0.56
C HIS A 32 2.99 -8.81 -0.17
N ASP A 33 4.14 -9.17 0.40
CA ASP A 33 5.15 -9.99 -0.29
C ASP A 33 4.88 -11.50 -0.13
N HIS A 34 4.13 -11.89 0.93
CA HIS A 34 3.86 -13.29 1.26
C HIS A 34 2.37 -13.57 1.54
N PRO A 35 1.44 -13.19 0.63
CA PRO A 35 -0.01 -13.28 0.88
C PRO A 35 -0.49 -14.71 1.14
N GLU A 36 0.13 -15.71 0.52
CA GLU A 36 -0.24 -17.12 0.72
C GLU A 36 0.12 -17.62 2.14
N ILE A 37 1.28 -17.20 2.66
CA ILE A 37 1.72 -17.53 4.03
C ILE A 37 0.90 -16.73 5.03
N TYR A 38 0.59 -15.46 4.68
CA TYR A 38 -0.21 -14.58 5.53
C TYR A 38 -1.57 -15.18 5.89
N LYS A 39 -2.24 -15.89 4.99
CA LYS A 39 -3.52 -16.58 5.22
C LYS A 39 -3.50 -17.51 6.44
N TRP A 40 -2.35 -18.07 6.80
CA TRP A 40 -2.23 -18.95 7.97
C TRP A 40 -2.47 -18.22 9.29
N HIS A 41 -2.24 -16.93 9.35
CA HIS A 41 -2.45 -16.12 10.56
C HIS A 41 -3.93 -15.96 10.93
N SER A 42 -4.85 -16.19 9.99
CA SER A 42 -6.30 -16.17 10.22
C SER A 42 -6.87 -17.50 10.74
N ILE A 43 -6.07 -18.57 10.73
CA ILE A 43 -6.50 -19.90 11.20
C ILE A 43 -6.74 -19.84 12.70
N LYS A 44 -7.98 -20.08 13.10
CA LYS A 44 -8.43 -20.00 14.50
C LYS A 44 -7.97 -21.18 15.33
N GLU A 45 -8.00 -22.39 14.76
CA GLU A 45 -7.73 -23.65 15.45
C GLU A 45 -6.88 -24.54 14.55
N PHE A 46 -5.94 -25.26 15.15
CA PHE A 46 -5.09 -26.21 14.46
C PHE A 46 -4.89 -27.46 15.32
N THR A 47 -5.02 -28.64 14.71
CA THR A 47 -4.81 -29.93 15.39
C THR A 47 -3.56 -30.59 14.82
N PHE A 48 -2.64 -30.96 15.68
CA PHE A 48 -1.45 -31.69 15.34
C PHE A 48 -1.23 -32.81 16.37
N ASN A 49 -0.98 -34.03 15.92
CA ASN A 49 -0.85 -35.23 16.77
C ASN A 49 -2.01 -35.34 17.79
N ASP A 50 -3.25 -35.17 17.33
CA ASP A 50 -4.48 -35.18 18.13
C ASP A 50 -4.57 -34.11 19.23
N ILE A 51 -3.63 -33.17 19.23
CA ILE A 51 -3.65 -32.03 20.15
C ILE A 51 -4.24 -30.82 19.44
N LYS A 52 -5.46 -30.43 19.86
CA LYS A 52 -6.11 -29.22 19.38
C LYS A 52 -5.55 -27.98 20.07
N GLN A 53 -5.14 -27.00 19.28
CA GLN A 53 -4.61 -25.72 19.75
C GLN A 53 -5.42 -24.57 19.16
N ASN A 54 -5.71 -23.58 20.00
CA ASN A 54 -6.36 -22.36 19.56
C ASN A 54 -5.31 -21.28 19.25
N ASN A 55 -5.58 -20.46 18.24
CA ASN A 55 -4.77 -19.28 18.00
C ASN A 55 -4.80 -18.36 19.23
N ARG A 56 -3.67 -17.86 19.65
CA ARG A 56 -3.58 -16.94 20.80
C ARG A 56 -4.08 -15.53 20.49
N ASN A 57 -4.27 -15.19 19.22
CA ASN A 57 -4.86 -13.93 18.79
C ASN A 57 -6.40 -13.98 18.93
N GLN A 58 -6.90 -13.60 20.09
CA GLN A 58 -8.34 -13.62 20.38
C GLN A 58 -9.15 -12.59 19.57
N MET A 59 -8.50 -11.64 18.90
CA MET A 59 -9.18 -10.70 18.00
C MET A 59 -9.88 -11.43 16.84
N LEU A 60 -9.36 -12.56 16.38
CA LEU A 60 -9.97 -13.40 15.34
C LEU A 60 -11.41 -13.85 15.66
N TRP A 61 -11.77 -13.95 16.94
CA TRP A 61 -13.15 -14.32 17.37
C TRP A 61 -13.99 -13.09 17.71
N ARG A 62 -13.37 -11.96 18.01
CA ARG A 62 -14.07 -10.74 18.46
C ARG A 62 -14.49 -9.83 17.31
N ASP A 63 -13.71 -9.81 16.25
CA ASP A 63 -13.92 -8.93 15.11
C ASP A 63 -13.69 -9.73 13.82
N SER A 64 -14.74 -9.94 13.05
CA SER A 64 -14.69 -10.74 11.83
C SER A 64 -13.85 -10.13 10.71
N SER A 65 -13.52 -8.84 10.82
CA SER A 65 -12.61 -8.17 9.88
C SER A 65 -11.14 -8.45 10.18
N VAL A 66 -10.81 -9.02 11.35
CA VAL A 66 -9.43 -9.34 11.73
C VAL A 66 -9.00 -10.66 11.08
N ASP A 67 -7.86 -10.61 10.38
CA ASP A 67 -7.29 -11.75 9.64
C ASP A 67 -5.83 -12.10 10.03
N GLY A 68 -5.30 -11.47 11.07
CA GLY A 68 -3.93 -11.73 11.56
C GLY A 68 -3.60 -10.89 12.79
N ILE A 69 -2.37 -10.86 13.29
CA ILE A 69 -1.18 -11.52 12.79
C ILE A 69 -0.60 -12.42 13.90
N LYS A 70 0.04 -11.79 14.93
CA LYS A 70 0.80 -12.58 15.94
C LYS A 70 0.80 -11.93 17.32
N THR A 71 0.69 -12.76 18.34
CA THR A 71 0.88 -12.38 19.73
C THR A 71 2.31 -12.64 20.18
N GLY A 72 2.82 -11.83 21.08
CA GLY A 72 4.08 -12.04 21.80
C GLY A 72 3.90 -11.89 23.30
N HIS A 73 4.76 -12.53 24.06
CA HIS A 73 4.88 -12.32 25.48
C HIS A 73 6.25 -12.79 25.98
N THR A 74 6.93 -11.92 26.71
CA THR A 74 8.06 -12.24 27.59
C THR A 74 7.89 -11.38 28.85
N ASP A 75 8.57 -11.71 29.93
CA ASP A 75 8.50 -10.94 31.18
C ASP A 75 8.97 -9.50 30.96
N SER A 76 9.99 -9.28 30.14
CA SER A 76 10.49 -7.94 29.83
C SER A 76 9.65 -7.17 28.81
N ALA A 77 9.06 -7.84 27.81
CA ALA A 77 8.29 -7.18 26.76
C ALA A 77 6.80 -6.98 27.12
N GLY A 78 6.30 -7.64 28.17
CA GLY A 78 4.88 -7.68 28.48
C GLY A 78 4.05 -8.40 27.40
N TYR A 79 2.77 -8.16 27.38
CA TYR A 79 1.85 -8.76 26.40
C TYR A 79 1.73 -7.88 25.14
N CYS A 80 2.15 -8.44 24.02
CA CYS A 80 2.17 -7.76 22.72
C CYS A 80 1.20 -8.40 21.71
N LEU A 81 0.70 -7.60 20.78
CA LEU A 81 -0.11 -8.06 19.66
C LEU A 81 0.13 -7.17 18.44
N VAL A 82 0.50 -7.78 17.33
CA VAL A 82 0.35 -7.19 16.00
C VAL A 82 -0.91 -7.79 15.41
N ALA A 83 -1.85 -6.96 15.03
CA ALA A 83 -3.11 -7.39 14.42
C ALA A 83 -3.37 -6.63 13.12
N SER A 84 -4.03 -7.29 12.17
CA SER A 84 -4.52 -6.69 10.94
C SER A 84 -6.00 -6.91 10.79
N ALA A 85 -6.71 -5.90 10.29
CA ALA A 85 -8.13 -5.95 9.98
C ALA A 85 -8.38 -5.32 8.61
N LEU A 86 -9.26 -5.93 7.82
CA LEU A 86 -9.68 -5.44 6.52
C LEU A 86 -11.19 -5.22 6.51
N ARG A 87 -11.63 -3.99 6.23
CA ARG A 87 -13.03 -3.65 5.99
C ARG A 87 -13.14 -2.92 4.67
N GLU A 88 -13.92 -3.48 3.76
CA GLU A 88 -13.98 -2.99 2.38
C GLU A 88 -12.54 -2.89 1.81
N ASP A 89 -12.12 -1.73 1.35
CA ASP A 89 -10.77 -1.49 0.82
C ASP A 89 -9.78 -0.98 1.88
N MET A 90 -10.23 -0.77 3.13
CA MET A 90 -9.40 -0.23 4.19
C MET A 90 -8.77 -1.34 5.03
N ARG A 91 -7.46 -1.56 4.85
CA ARG A 91 -6.66 -2.42 5.73
C ARG A 91 -5.96 -1.59 6.80
N LEU A 92 -6.12 -2.03 8.03
CA LEU A 92 -5.43 -1.45 9.19
C LEU A 92 -4.50 -2.47 9.83
N ILE A 93 -3.35 -1.99 10.28
CA ILE A 93 -2.42 -2.74 11.12
C ILE A 93 -2.29 -2.02 12.45
N SER A 94 -2.53 -2.77 13.53
CA SER A 94 -2.39 -2.29 14.90
C SER A 94 -1.23 -3.01 15.57
N VAL A 95 -0.33 -2.25 16.19
CA VAL A 95 0.77 -2.79 16.99
C VAL A 95 0.63 -2.31 18.42
N VAL A 96 0.38 -3.25 19.32
CA VAL A 96 0.25 -3.02 20.76
C VAL A 96 1.36 -3.77 21.47
N MET A 97 2.13 -3.08 22.30
CA MET A 97 3.29 -3.63 23.01
C MET A 97 3.23 -3.27 24.49
N GLY A 98 3.87 -4.08 25.33
CA GLY A 98 4.11 -3.75 26.73
C GLY A 98 2.87 -3.69 27.63
N THR A 99 1.78 -4.40 27.31
CA THR A 99 0.58 -4.39 28.15
C THR A 99 0.66 -5.40 29.30
N ASP A 100 -0.14 -5.17 30.34
CA ASP A 100 -0.13 -5.99 31.58
C ASP A 100 -0.79 -7.36 31.43
N GLY A 101 -1.42 -7.66 30.27
CA GLY A 101 -2.07 -8.95 30.11
C GLY A 101 -2.83 -9.13 28.80
N THR A 102 -3.26 -10.36 28.59
CA THR A 102 -3.99 -10.75 27.37
C THR A 102 -5.23 -9.90 27.11
N LYS A 103 -6.03 -9.61 28.16
CA LYS A 103 -7.22 -8.77 28.00
C LYS A 103 -6.88 -7.32 27.67
N ALA A 104 -5.77 -6.80 28.24
CA ALA A 104 -5.32 -5.42 28.00
C ALA A 104 -4.90 -5.22 26.54
N ARG A 105 -4.03 -6.08 25.97
CA ARG A 105 -3.64 -5.98 24.56
C ARG A 105 -4.82 -6.09 23.60
N ILE A 106 -5.81 -6.96 23.90
CA ILE A 106 -7.02 -7.09 23.08
C ILE A 106 -7.88 -5.81 23.13
N ARG A 107 -8.08 -5.23 24.33
CA ARG A 107 -8.83 -3.97 24.44
C ARG A 107 -8.15 -2.82 23.71
N ALA A 108 -6.84 -2.69 23.88
CA ALA A 108 -6.06 -1.66 23.19
C ALA A 108 -6.17 -1.80 21.66
N THR A 109 -5.97 -3.00 21.13
CA THR A 109 -6.12 -3.30 19.69
C THR A 109 -7.53 -2.95 19.18
N GLN A 110 -8.57 -3.38 19.89
CA GLN A 110 -9.96 -3.07 19.52
C GLN A 110 -10.23 -1.56 19.52
N SER A 111 -9.70 -0.83 20.52
CA SER A 111 -9.86 0.62 20.58
C SER A 111 -9.18 1.33 19.40
N LEU A 112 -7.99 0.88 18.99
CA LEU A 112 -7.29 1.41 17.83
C LEU A 112 -8.09 1.16 16.56
N PHE A 113 -8.59 -0.06 16.32
CA PHE A 113 -9.42 -0.35 15.16
C PHE A 113 -10.72 0.44 15.16
N ASN A 114 -11.42 0.52 16.30
CA ASN A 114 -12.66 1.30 16.40
C ASN A 114 -12.43 2.78 16.10
N TYR A 115 -11.34 3.35 16.61
CA TYR A 115 -10.95 4.73 16.31
C TYR A 115 -10.67 4.91 14.82
N SER A 116 -9.78 4.09 14.27
CA SER A 116 -9.32 4.27 12.90
C SER A 116 -10.44 4.05 11.89
N PHE A 117 -11.23 2.98 11.99
CA PHE A 117 -12.37 2.75 11.09
C PHE A 117 -13.50 3.77 11.25
N ARG A 118 -13.60 4.43 12.40
CA ARG A 118 -14.59 5.49 12.62
C ARG A 118 -14.20 6.81 11.97
N PHE A 119 -12.90 7.17 12.06
CA PHE A 119 -12.45 8.51 11.70
C PHE A 119 -11.74 8.58 10.35
N TYR A 120 -11.37 7.44 9.78
CA TYR A 120 -10.68 7.36 8.49
C TYR A 120 -11.47 6.52 7.50
N GLU A 121 -11.20 6.74 6.23
CA GLU A 121 -11.76 6.00 5.11
C GLU A 121 -10.71 5.85 4.01
N THR A 122 -10.75 4.73 3.27
CA THR A 122 -9.87 4.47 2.15
C THR A 122 -10.68 4.54 0.86
N HIS A 123 -10.14 5.20 -0.14
CA HIS A 123 -10.75 5.31 -1.46
C HIS A 123 -9.77 4.86 -2.54
N LYS A 124 -10.24 4.04 -3.46
CA LYS A 124 -9.56 3.77 -4.72
C LYS A 124 -9.79 4.97 -5.63
N LEU A 125 -8.73 5.67 -6.00
CA LEU A 125 -8.81 6.85 -6.85
C LEU A 125 -8.66 6.49 -8.33
N TYR A 126 -7.73 5.59 -8.64
CA TYR A 126 -7.42 5.17 -10.00
C TYR A 126 -7.13 3.67 -10.04
N GLY A 127 -7.54 3.02 -11.12
CA GLY A 127 -7.26 1.62 -11.40
C GLY A 127 -5.89 1.41 -12.04
N ALA A 128 -5.32 0.24 -11.85
CA ALA A 128 -4.13 -0.20 -12.57
C ALA A 128 -4.38 -0.16 -14.08
N ARG A 129 -3.49 0.51 -14.81
CA ARG A 129 -3.56 0.64 -16.28
C ARG A 129 -4.86 1.28 -16.79
N GLU A 130 -5.57 2.02 -15.97
CA GLU A 130 -6.69 2.88 -16.36
C GLU A 130 -6.14 4.16 -17.01
N ALA A 131 -6.77 4.62 -18.11
CA ALA A 131 -6.41 5.86 -18.77
C ALA A 131 -6.75 7.06 -17.87
N ILE A 132 -5.73 7.77 -17.42
CA ILE A 132 -5.84 8.93 -16.52
C ILE A 132 -5.67 10.22 -17.33
N ALA A 133 -4.78 10.22 -18.30
CA ALA A 133 -4.48 11.36 -19.14
C ALA A 133 -4.14 10.91 -20.57
N SER A 134 -4.27 11.84 -21.50
CA SER A 134 -3.79 11.69 -22.88
C SER A 134 -2.77 12.77 -23.18
N SER A 135 -1.72 12.44 -23.88
CA SER A 135 -0.68 13.38 -24.29
C SER A 135 -0.35 13.26 -25.76
N LYS A 136 0.03 14.41 -26.34
CA LYS A 136 0.54 14.46 -27.70
C LYS A 136 1.88 13.77 -27.78
N ILE A 137 2.11 13.04 -28.88
CA ILE A 137 3.38 12.45 -29.22
C ILE A 137 3.86 12.95 -30.58
N TRP A 138 5.11 13.34 -30.65
CA TRP A 138 5.73 13.83 -31.85
C TRP A 138 6.43 12.69 -32.61
N LYS A 139 6.43 12.78 -33.93
CA LYS A 139 7.07 11.80 -34.84
C LYS A 139 6.58 10.36 -34.70
N GLY A 140 5.43 10.18 -34.04
CA GLY A 140 4.79 8.88 -33.82
C GLY A 140 3.92 8.42 -34.99
N ASP A 141 3.54 7.16 -34.95
CA ASP A 141 2.55 6.55 -35.84
C ASP A 141 1.11 6.92 -35.47
N LYS A 142 0.92 7.64 -34.36
CA LYS A 142 -0.32 8.26 -33.88
C LYS A 142 -0.06 9.66 -33.32
N GLU A 143 -1.12 10.45 -33.15
CA GLU A 143 -1.00 11.85 -32.66
C GLU A 143 -1.00 11.96 -31.13
N ASN A 144 -1.74 11.07 -30.46
CA ASN A 144 -1.86 11.03 -29.02
C ASN A 144 -1.74 9.59 -28.52
N PHE A 145 -1.40 9.46 -27.25
CA PHE A 145 -1.37 8.17 -26.56
C PHE A 145 -1.85 8.35 -25.12
N GLU A 146 -2.24 7.24 -24.50
CA GLU A 146 -2.82 7.24 -23.18
C GLU A 146 -1.77 6.97 -22.10
N LEU A 147 -1.93 7.65 -20.97
CA LEU A 147 -1.09 7.55 -19.79
C LEU A 147 -1.94 7.06 -18.60
N GLY A 148 -1.36 6.20 -17.78
CA GLY A 148 -1.96 5.67 -16.57
C GLY A 148 -0.90 5.33 -15.52
N ILE A 149 -1.26 4.53 -14.55
CA ILE A 149 -0.38 4.05 -13.48
C ILE A 149 -0.28 2.52 -13.51
N THR A 150 0.81 1.97 -12.95
CA THR A 150 1.06 0.52 -12.96
C THR A 150 0.09 -0.24 -12.07
N ASP A 151 -0.20 0.28 -10.88
CA ASP A 151 -0.97 -0.39 -9.84
C ASP A 151 -2.14 0.47 -9.39
N ASP A 152 -3.15 -0.15 -8.77
CA ASP A 152 -4.27 0.56 -8.15
C ASP A 152 -3.77 1.60 -7.14
N LEU A 153 -4.30 2.81 -7.21
CA LEU A 153 -3.99 3.87 -6.26
C LEU A 153 -5.10 4.04 -5.24
N PHE A 154 -4.78 3.69 -4.01
CA PHE A 154 -5.63 3.92 -2.85
C PHE A 154 -5.04 5.03 -1.97
N VAL A 155 -5.92 5.82 -1.37
CA VAL A 155 -5.55 6.79 -0.33
C VAL A 155 -6.42 6.61 0.90
N THR A 156 -5.82 6.73 2.07
CA THR A 156 -6.53 6.72 3.36
C THR A 156 -6.51 8.13 3.94
N ILE A 157 -7.68 8.67 4.18
CA ILE A 157 -7.88 10.06 4.61
C ILE A 157 -8.86 10.13 5.79
N SER A 158 -8.89 11.27 6.47
CA SER A 158 -9.92 11.54 7.46
C SER A 158 -11.31 11.55 6.79
N ARG A 159 -12.28 10.90 7.44
CA ARG A 159 -13.63 10.75 6.90
C ARG A 159 -14.26 12.09 6.56
N GLY A 160 -14.88 12.14 5.39
CA GLY A 160 -15.54 13.34 4.86
C GLY A 160 -14.64 14.31 4.10
N LYS A 161 -13.33 14.03 3.98
CA LYS A 161 -12.39 14.88 3.22
C LYS A 161 -12.21 14.48 1.75
N TYR A 162 -12.92 13.46 1.27
CA TYR A 162 -12.78 12.97 -0.11
C TYR A 162 -12.91 14.06 -1.18
N LYS A 163 -13.87 14.99 -1.00
CA LYS A 163 -14.11 16.08 -1.95
C LYS A 163 -13.02 17.18 -1.96
N GLN A 164 -12.08 17.11 -1.01
CA GLN A 164 -10.97 18.05 -0.90
C GLN A 164 -9.67 17.47 -1.49
N LEU A 165 -9.74 16.24 -2.03
CA LEU A 165 -8.63 15.66 -2.76
C LEU A 165 -8.45 16.35 -4.11
N ASP A 166 -7.22 16.71 -4.42
CA ASP A 166 -6.79 17.22 -5.71
C ASP A 166 -5.81 16.25 -6.36
N ALA A 167 -5.93 16.07 -7.68
CA ALA A 167 -4.99 15.31 -8.48
C ALA A 167 -4.17 16.26 -9.37
N VAL A 168 -2.87 16.29 -9.16
CA VAL A 168 -1.94 17.06 -9.98
C VAL A 168 -1.22 16.12 -10.93
N ILE A 169 -1.38 16.38 -12.23
CA ILE A 169 -0.78 15.61 -13.31
C ILE A 169 0.30 16.45 -13.95
N GLU A 170 1.53 15.96 -13.92
CA GLU A 170 2.67 16.57 -14.58
C GLU A 170 3.15 15.63 -15.69
N ILE A 171 3.11 16.08 -16.94
CA ILE A 171 3.54 15.30 -18.12
C ILE A 171 4.72 16.00 -18.76
N SER A 172 5.66 15.24 -19.29
CA SER A 172 6.78 15.77 -20.06
C SER A 172 6.26 16.64 -21.22
N PRO A 173 6.71 17.87 -21.35
CA PRO A 173 6.13 18.84 -22.29
C PRO A 173 6.30 18.41 -23.77
N ILE A 174 7.38 17.72 -24.06
CA ILE A 174 7.68 17.21 -25.41
C ILE A 174 7.95 15.71 -25.31
N ILE A 175 7.12 14.89 -25.93
CA ILE A 175 7.30 13.45 -26.01
C ILE A 175 7.50 13.08 -27.48
N ILE A 176 8.59 12.39 -27.77
CA ILE A 176 8.98 11.99 -29.13
C ILE A 176 8.96 10.47 -29.22
N ALA A 177 8.35 9.95 -30.28
CA ALA A 177 8.37 8.52 -30.58
C ALA A 177 9.79 8.01 -30.97
N PRO A 178 10.11 6.73 -30.70
CA PRO A 178 9.20 5.73 -30.14
C PRO A 178 9.05 5.84 -28.62
N VAL A 179 7.91 5.36 -28.11
CA VAL A 179 7.63 5.20 -26.67
C VAL A 179 7.24 3.75 -26.44
N ASN A 180 7.86 3.11 -25.45
CA ASN A 180 7.53 1.74 -25.11
C ASN A 180 6.33 1.68 -24.16
N ASP A 181 5.63 0.54 -24.16
CA ASP A 181 4.64 0.26 -23.12
C ASP A 181 5.28 0.34 -21.72
N SER A 182 4.56 0.88 -20.76
CA SER A 182 5.00 1.07 -19.38
C SER A 182 6.19 2.04 -19.18
N GLU A 183 6.56 2.80 -20.20
CA GLU A 183 7.60 3.82 -20.11
C GLU A 183 7.08 5.06 -19.37
N GLU A 184 7.83 5.54 -18.38
CA GLU A 184 7.46 6.71 -17.58
C GLU A 184 7.55 8.00 -18.42
N ARG A 185 6.47 8.81 -18.39
CA ARG A 185 6.34 10.06 -19.13
C ARG A 185 5.80 11.22 -18.31
N GLY A 186 5.63 11.01 -17.01
CA GLY A 186 5.11 12.02 -16.12
C GLY A 186 4.94 11.53 -14.70
N SER A 187 4.21 12.31 -13.91
CA SER A 187 3.83 11.96 -12.55
C SER A 187 2.39 12.35 -12.23
N LEU A 188 1.75 11.52 -11.41
CA LEU A 188 0.48 11.79 -10.77
C LEU A 188 0.72 12.00 -9.29
N LYS A 189 0.29 13.15 -8.75
CA LYS A 189 0.34 13.45 -7.31
C LYS A 189 -1.07 13.62 -6.78
N VAL A 190 -1.35 13.04 -5.63
CA VAL A 190 -2.62 13.23 -4.91
C VAL A 190 -2.35 14.13 -3.72
N MET A 191 -3.06 15.24 -3.66
CA MET A 191 -2.90 16.28 -2.64
C MET A 191 -4.14 16.36 -1.76
N LEU A 192 -3.95 16.67 -0.48
CA LEU A 192 -5.02 17.03 0.45
C LEU A 192 -4.58 18.25 1.27
N GLU A 193 -5.34 19.32 1.20
CA GLU A 193 -5.04 20.56 1.96
C GLU A 193 -3.61 21.10 1.72
N GLY A 194 -3.05 20.86 0.53
CA GLY A 194 -1.69 21.26 0.17
C GLY A 194 -0.58 20.28 0.54
N GLU A 195 -0.90 19.19 1.21
CA GLU A 195 0.04 18.11 1.51
C GLU A 195 -0.05 16.98 0.47
N GLU A 196 1.10 16.45 0.05
CA GLU A 196 1.17 15.30 -0.85
C GLU A 196 0.91 14.01 -0.06
N LEU A 197 -0.19 13.32 -0.42
CA LEU A 197 -0.55 12.03 0.18
C LEU A 197 0.08 10.86 -0.55
N ALA A 198 0.17 10.95 -1.87
CA ALA A 198 0.73 9.90 -2.72
C ALA A 198 1.26 10.48 -4.02
N ALA A 199 2.32 9.87 -4.55
CA ALA A 199 2.81 10.11 -5.90
C ALA A 199 2.99 8.79 -6.63
N ARG A 200 2.71 8.80 -7.95
CA ARG A 200 2.93 7.65 -8.84
C ARG A 200 3.50 8.12 -10.17
N PRO A 201 4.42 7.37 -10.78
CA PRO A 201 4.82 7.63 -12.17
C PRO A 201 3.63 7.43 -13.10
N LEU A 202 3.45 8.34 -14.03
CA LEU A 202 2.57 8.16 -15.18
C LEU A 202 3.35 7.44 -16.28
N ILE A 203 2.84 6.29 -16.66
CA ILE A 203 3.41 5.41 -17.67
C ILE A 203 2.57 5.42 -18.94
N SER A 204 3.20 5.13 -20.07
CA SER A 204 2.49 4.82 -21.32
C SER A 204 1.69 3.53 -21.15
N LEU A 205 0.42 3.55 -21.55
CA LEU A 205 -0.43 2.35 -21.54
C LEU A 205 -0.30 1.50 -22.79
N GLU A 206 0.48 1.98 -23.76
CA GLU A 206 0.65 1.33 -25.05
C GLU A 206 2.03 1.66 -25.65
N GLN A 207 2.46 0.84 -26.59
CA GLN A 207 3.63 1.13 -27.40
C GLN A 207 3.24 2.06 -28.54
N VAL A 208 4.05 3.11 -28.80
CA VAL A 208 3.93 4.00 -29.95
C VAL A 208 5.18 3.90 -30.78
N GLY A 209 5.01 3.50 -32.03
CA GLY A 209 6.09 3.36 -33.02
C GLY A 209 6.44 4.69 -33.69
N GLU A 210 7.51 4.68 -34.48
CA GLU A 210 7.86 5.83 -35.31
C GLU A 210 6.87 6.01 -36.45
N GLY A 211 6.47 7.23 -36.70
CA GLY A 211 5.64 7.58 -37.85
C GLY A 211 6.39 7.52 -39.22
N SER A 212 5.64 7.71 -40.28
CA SER A 212 6.21 7.76 -41.63
C SER A 212 7.25 8.89 -41.78
N LEU A 213 8.15 8.80 -42.71
CA LEU A 213 9.18 9.81 -43.00
C LEU A 213 8.55 11.22 -43.22
N LEU A 214 7.41 11.29 -43.92
CA LEU A 214 6.71 12.55 -44.18
C LEU A 214 6.09 13.14 -42.88
N SER A 215 5.49 12.28 -42.04
CA SER A 215 4.94 12.70 -40.76
C SER A 215 6.04 13.25 -39.83
N ARG A 216 7.15 12.54 -39.73
CA ARG A 216 8.30 12.91 -38.92
C ARG A 216 8.93 14.25 -39.35
N LEU A 217 9.06 14.49 -40.67
CA LEU A 217 9.57 15.75 -41.19
C LEU A 217 8.63 16.91 -40.89
N LYS A 218 7.32 16.69 -41.03
CA LYS A 218 6.31 17.70 -40.67
C LYS A 218 6.37 18.06 -39.16
N ASP A 219 6.54 17.09 -38.33
CA ASP A 219 6.64 17.28 -36.88
C ASP A 219 7.95 17.97 -36.50
N GLU A 220 9.07 17.65 -37.17
CA GLU A 220 10.35 18.36 -36.97
C GLU A 220 10.19 19.86 -37.21
N ILE A 221 9.50 20.24 -38.30
CA ILE A 221 9.28 21.66 -38.62
C ILE A 221 8.39 22.33 -37.54
N LYS A 222 7.36 21.65 -37.06
CA LYS A 222 6.48 22.20 -36.03
C LYS A 222 7.20 22.41 -34.69
N LEU A 223 8.05 21.45 -34.29
CA LEU A 223 8.83 21.52 -33.05
C LEU A 223 9.81 22.69 -33.01
N LEU A 224 10.17 23.28 -34.16
CA LEU A 224 11.02 24.49 -34.22
C LEU A 224 10.28 25.77 -33.78
N PHE A 225 8.94 25.69 -33.67
CA PHE A 225 8.09 26.84 -33.35
C PHE A 225 7.32 26.68 -32.02
N GLU A 226 7.54 25.60 -31.27
CA GLU A 226 7.09 25.39 -29.89
C GLU A 226 8.20 25.64 -28.88
#